data_01de61f798ffb529bd013d3853f301f8
#
_entry.id   01de61f798ffb529bd013d3853f301f8
#
_cell.length_a   1.000
_cell.length_b   1.000
_cell.length_c   1.000
_cell.angle_alpha   90.00
_cell.angle_beta   90.00
_cell.angle_gamma   90.00
#
_symmetry.space_group_name_H-M   'P 1'
#
loop_
_entity.id
_entity.type
_entity.pdbx_description
1 polymer ?
#
loop_
_entity_poly.entity_id
_entity_poly.type
_entity_poly.pdbx_seq_one_letter_code
_entity_poly.pdbx_strand_id
1 'polypeptide(L)'
;MTTATPSDDLTLLIHAYVDGELDPANTLEIERRLAADPALAAERDRVVALRAALHRHFPREPAPAGLRARVEAIGGLRRRAEEPSWRALAASVALAALVGSGATYVALGPQQGASVSEAVVDDHIRAMMAPQPFDVASSDKHTVKPWFNGRIAEAPRVIDLAQDDFPLVGGRVDVVDRAPAATLVYRHRKHLISLTAVPARGRANAAPVRGGSDGYNIVHWTDGGVAYWAVSDVAAGDLEDFVQKFRAAPAEQ
;
A
#
# COMPACT_ATOMS: atom_id res chain seq x y z
N MET A 1 -50.57 -20.65 -42.98
CA MET A 1 -50.36 -19.75 -41.82
C MET A 1 -51.51 -20.02 -40.86
N THR A 2 -51.27 -20.91 -39.86
CA THR A 2 -52.27 -21.24 -38.84
C THR A 2 -52.16 -20.13 -37.78
N THR A 3 -53.18 -19.30 -37.68
CA THR A 3 -53.30 -18.28 -36.63
C THR A 3 -53.58 -19.04 -35.32
N ALA A 4 -52.53 -19.19 -34.48
CA ALA A 4 -52.69 -19.68 -33.13
C ALA A 4 -53.64 -18.72 -32.38
N THR A 5 -54.64 -19.25 -31.73
CA THR A 5 -55.62 -18.53 -30.93
C THR A 5 -54.90 -18.01 -29.66
N PRO A 6 -55.22 -16.84 -29.10
CA PRO A 6 -54.57 -16.33 -27.88
C PRO A 6 -54.60 -17.26 -26.67
N SER A 7 -55.54 -18.22 -26.66
CA SER A 7 -55.64 -19.28 -25.64
C SER A 7 -54.52 -20.33 -25.73
N ASP A 8 -54.01 -20.60 -26.93
CA ASP A 8 -53.00 -21.63 -27.13
C ASP A 8 -51.63 -21.18 -26.59
N ASP A 9 -51.28 -19.90 -26.76
CA ASP A 9 -50.05 -19.29 -26.25
C ASP A 9 -50.00 -19.29 -24.71
N LEU A 10 -51.13 -19.02 -24.06
CA LEU A 10 -51.23 -19.07 -22.60
C LEU A 10 -51.09 -20.48 -22.04
N THR A 11 -51.68 -21.48 -22.74
CA THR A 11 -51.52 -22.86 -22.36
C THR A 11 -50.08 -23.34 -22.48
N LEU A 12 -49.38 -22.96 -23.54
CA LEU A 12 -47.95 -23.25 -23.69
C LEU A 12 -47.11 -22.63 -22.58
N LEU A 13 -47.39 -21.37 -22.19
CA LEU A 13 -46.73 -20.71 -21.08
C LEU A 13 -46.98 -21.42 -19.74
N ILE A 14 -48.18 -21.95 -19.48
CA ILE A 14 -48.46 -22.75 -18.28
C ILE A 14 -47.62 -24.02 -18.27
N HIS A 15 -47.49 -24.72 -19.39
CA HIS A 15 -46.65 -25.90 -19.47
C HIS A 15 -45.19 -25.59 -19.21
N ALA A 16 -44.64 -24.54 -19.88
CA ALA A 16 -43.27 -24.10 -19.66
C ALA A 16 -43.03 -23.66 -18.21
N TYR A 17 -44.01 -23.01 -17.56
CA TYR A 17 -43.94 -22.64 -16.13
C TYR A 17 -43.85 -23.86 -15.23
N VAL A 18 -44.72 -24.89 -15.46
CA VAL A 18 -44.75 -26.13 -14.66
C VAL A 18 -43.48 -26.95 -14.88
N ASP A 19 -42.86 -26.86 -16.05
CA ASP A 19 -41.61 -27.56 -16.38
C ASP A 19 -40.36 -26.81 -15.93
N GLY A 20 -40.48 -25.51 -15.48
CA GLY A 20 -39.38 -24.69 -15.01
C GLY A 20 -38.51 -24.15 -16.15
N GLU A 21 -39.06 -24.02 -17.36
CA GLU A 21 -38.35 -23.59 -18.56
C GLU A 21 -38.49 -22.09 -18.87
N LEU A 22 -39.21 -21.34 -18.02
CA LEU A 22 -39.36 -19.89 -18.17
C LEU A 22 -38.18 -19.13 -17.58
N ASP A 23 -37.82 -18.03 -18.23
CA ASP A 23 -36.92 -17.05 -17.65
C ASP A 23 -37.60 -16.28 -16.49
N PRO A 24 -36.81 -15.60 -15.62
CA PRO A 24 -37.33 -14.91 -14.43
C PRO A 24 -38.41 -13.86 -14.72
N ALA A 25 -38.33 -13.15 -15.86
CA ALA A 25 -39.30 -12.10 -16.19
C ALA A 25 -40.67 -12.69 -16.59
N ASN A 26 -40.64 -13.70 -17.43
CA ASN A 26 -41.84 -14.44 -17.84
C ASN A 26 -42.45 -15.25 -16.66
N THR A 27 -41.63 -15.77 -15.76
CA THR A 27 -42.11 -16.42 -14.52
C THR A 27 -42.94 -15.45 -13.67
N LEU A 28 -42.44 -14.23 -13.40
CA LEU A 28 -43.15 -13.21 -12.62
C LEU A 28 -44.46 -12.78 -13.32
N GLU A 29 -44.45 -12.68 -14.65
CA GLU A 29 -45.64 -12.30 -15.40
C GLU A 29 -46.71 -13.38 -15.34
N ILE A 30 -46.36 -14.67 -15.52
CA ILE A 30 -47.33 -15.77 -15.42
C ILE A 30 -47.87 -15.90 -13.98
N GLU A 31 -47.05 -15.70 -12.95
CA GLU A 31 -47.50 -15.73 -11.56
C GLU A 31 -48.53 -14.64 -11.26
N ARG A 32 -48.34 -13.42 -11.77
CA ARG A 32 -49.33 -12.34 -11.64
C ARG A 32 -50.67 -12.70 -12.32
N ARG A 33 -50.59 -13.32 -13.52
CA ARG A 33 -51.81 -13.75 -14.23
C ARG A 33 -52.51 -14.89 -13.51
N LEU A 34 -51.78 -15.87 -12.98
CA LEU A 34 -52.33 -16.95 -12.16
C LEU A 34 -53.02 -16.46 -10.90
N ALA A 35 -52.52 -15.38 -10.29
CA ALA A 35 -53.12 -14.76 -9.12
C ALA A 35 -54.41 -13.97 -9.47
N ALA A 36 -54.50 -13.43 -10.69
CA ALA A 36 -55.64 -12.62 -11.13
C ALA A 36 -56.77 -13.45 -11.80
N ASP A 37 -56.45 -14.62 -12.38
CA ASP A 37 -57.38 -15.44 -13.13
C ASP A 37 -57.51 -16.86 -12.52
N PRO A 38 -58.64 -17.16 -11.80
CA PRO A 38 -58.88 -18.46 -11.20
C PRO A 38 -59.01 -19.61 -12.25
N ALA A 39 -59.45 -19.30 -13.47
CA ALA A 39 -59.56 -20.32 -14.51
C ALA A 39 -58.17 -20.76 -15.00
N LEU A 40 -57.25 -19.81 -15.15
CA LEU A 40 -55.87 -20.08 -15.49
C LEU A 40 -55.13 -20.87 -14.38
N ALA A 41 -55.40 -20.51 -13.12
CA ALA A 41 -54.87 -21.26 -11.97
C ALA A 41 -55.38 -22.71 -11.93
N ALA A 42 -56.66 -22.95 -12.25
CA ALA A 42 -57.22 -24.28 -12.33
C ALA A 42 -56.61 -25.12 -13.46
N GLU A 43 -56.24 -24.50 -14.59
CA GLU A 43 -55.52 -25.16 -15.67
C GLU A 43 -54.11 -25.57 -15.25
N ARG A 44 -53.34 -24.67 -14.61
CA ARG A 44 -52.05 -25.04 -14.02
C ARG A 44 -52.16 -26.21 -13.05
N ASP A 45 -53.18 -26.21 -12.17
CA ASP A 45 -53.36 -27.27 -11.17
C ASP A 45 -53.68 -28.61 -11.83
N ARG A 46 -54.43 -28.61 -12.95
CA ARG A 46 -54.67 -29.82 -13.76
C ARG A 46 -53.39 -30.38 -14.36
N VAL A 47 -52.54 -29.53 -14.92
CA VAL A 47 -51.23 -29.93 -15.49
C VAL A 47 -50.34 -30.52 -14.39
N VAL A 48 -50.25 -29.87 -13.22
CA VAL A 48 -49.48 -30.35 -12.06
C VAL A 48 -50.01 -31.68 -11.56
N ALA A 49 -51.36 -31.85 -11.46
CA ALA A 49 -52.00 -33.11 -11.05
C ALA A 49 -51.72 -34.24 -12.03
N LEU A 50 -51.82 -33.96 -13.34
CA LEU A 50 -51.48 -34.92 -14.39
C LEU A 50 -50.03 -35.39 -14.30
N ARG A 51 -49.10 -34.44 -14.16
CA ARG A 51 -47.67 -34.73 -13.98
C ARG A 51 -47.43 -35.63 -12.76
N ALA A 52 -48.05 -35.29 -11.64
CA ALA A 52 -47.98 -36.11 -10.42
C ALA A 52 -48.57 -37.51 -10.58
N ALA A 53 -49.67 -37.64 -11.31
CA ALA A 53 -50.32 -38.96 -11.61
C ALA A 53 -49.38 -39.79 -12.51
N LEU A 54 -48.82 -39.22 -13.56
CA LEU A 54 -47.88 -39.91 -14.44
C LEU A 54 -46.64 -40.36 -13.64
N HIS A 55 -46.06 -39.52 -12.81
CA HIS A 55 -44.93 -39.92 -11.99
C HIS A 55 -45.21 -41.05 -11.01
N ARG A 56 -46.45 -41.18 -10.51
CA ARG A 56 -46.83 -42.22 -9.56
C ARG A 56 -47.22 -43.54 -10.25
N HIS A 57 -47.87 -43.48 -11.40
CA HIS A 57 -48.49 -44.64 -12.03
C HIS A 57 -47.74 -45.12 -13.27
N PHE A 58 -46.85 -44.29 -13.85
CA PHE A 58 -46.13 -44.75 -15.03
C PHE A 58 -45.03 -45.74 -14.65
N PRO A 59 -44.96 -46.90 -15.29
CA PRO A 59 -43.97 -47.91 -14.99
C PRO A 59 -42.57 -47.36 -15.32
N ARG A 60 -41.67 -47.34 -14.32
CA ARG A 60 -40.30 -46.97 -14.51
C ARG A 60 -39.48 -48.18 -14.90
N GLU A 61 -38.93 -48.18 -16.07
CA GLU A 61 -37.94 -49.18 -16.44
C GLU A 61 -36.63 -48.98 -15.67
N PRO A 62 -36.09 -50.07 -15.10
CA PRO A 62 -34.82 -49.96 -14.42
C PRO A 62 -33.70 -49.64 -15.42
N ALA A 63 -32.83 -48.71 -15.08
CA ALA A 63 -31.67 -48.37 -15.91
C ALA A 63 -30.77 -49.60 -16.12
N PRO A 64 -30.25 -49.83 -17.33
CA PRO A 64 -29.30 -50.89 -17.58
C PRO A 64 -28.13 -50.87 -16.60
N ALA A 65 -27.70 -52.05 -16.10
CA ALA A 65 -26.63 -52.15 -15.11
C ALA A 65 -25.32 -51.45 -15.55
N GLY A 66 -25.00 -51.53 -16.83
CA GLY A 66 -23.83 -50.88 -17.40
C GLY A 66 -23.90 -49.32 -17.38
N LEU A 67 -25.10 -48.76 -17.52
CA LEU A 67 -25.28 -47.30 -17.43
C LEU A 67 -25.11 -46.81 -15.98
N ARG A 68 -25.69 -47.56 -15.04
CA ARG A 68 -25.57 -47.26 -13.61
C ARG A 68 -24.10 -47.26 -13.18
N ALA A 69 -23.33 -48.29 -13.54
CA ALA A 69 -21.92 -48.38 -13.22
C ALA A 69 -21.09 -47.19 -13.81
N ARG A 70 -21.43 -46.76 -15.03
CA ARG A 70 -20.76 -45.59 -15.65
C ARG A 70 -21.09 -44.29 -14.93
N VAL A 71 -22.33 -44.08 -14.52
CA VAL A 71 -22.74 -42.89 -13.77
C VAL A 71 -22.08 -42.87 -12.38
N GLU A 72 -22.02 -44.00 -11.70
CA GLU A 72 -21.36 -44.13 -10.40
C GLU A 72 -19.85 -43.91 -10.52
N ALA A 73 -19.20 -44.38 -11.59
CA ALA A 73 -17.78 -44.10 -11.85
C ALA A 73 -17.50 -42.60 -12.08
N ILE A 74 -18.37 -41.91 -12.83
CA ILE A 74 -18.28 -40.46 -13.04
C ILE A 74 -18.56 -39.70 -11.73
N GLY A 75 -19.54 -40.09 -10.96
CA GLY A 75 -19.86 -39.54 -9.64
C GLY A 75 -18.78 -39.79 -8.61
N GLY A 76 -18.13 -40.95 -8.66
CA GLY A 76 -16.99 -41.31 -7.83
C GLY A 76 -15.71 -40.48 -8.14
N LEU A 77 -15.49 -40.13 -9.40
CA LEU A 77 -14.43 -39.23 -9.80
C LEU A 77 -14.64 -37.80 -9.26
N ARG A 78 -15.88 -37.35 -9.17
CA ARG A 78 -16.21 -36.06 -8.54
C ARG A 78 -16.09 -36.08 -7.01
N ARG A 79 -16.33 -37.22 -6.36
CA ARG A 79 -16.19 -37.38 -4.91
C ARG A 79 -14.73 -37.50 -4.44
N ARG A 80 -13.80 -37.77 -5.36
CA ARG A 80 -12.34 -37.69 -5.09
C ARG A 80 -11.72 -36.31 -5.27
N ALA A 81 -12.49 -35.27 -5.52
CA ALA A 81 -12.07 -33.94 -5.10
C ALA A 81 -12.04 -34.01 -3.57
N GLU A 82 -10.86 -34.28 -3.03
CA GLU A 82 -10.58 -34.32 -1.61
C GLU A 82 -11.28 -33.13 -0.95
N GLU A 83 -12.16 -33.36 0.02
CA GLU A 83 -12.67 -32.29 0.85
C GLU A 83 -11.41 -31.57 1.36
N PRO A 84 -11.21 -30.29 1.04
CA PRO A 84 -10.02 -29.60 1.50
C PRO A 84 -10.01 -29.72 3.02
N SER A 85 -9.07 -30.50 3.55
CA SER A 85 -8.98 -30.69 4.99
C SER A 85 -8.92 -29.29 5.59
N TRP A 86 -9.72 -28.98 6.61
CA TRP A 86 -9.72 -27.68 7.27
C TRP A 86 -8.29 -27.23 7.65
N ARG A 87 -7.37 -28.20 7.84
CA ARG A 87 -5.95 -27.99 8.05
C ARG A 87 -5.24 -27.45 6.81
N ALA A 88 -5.57 -27.93 5.60
CA ALA A 88 -5.02 -27.39 4.36
C ALA A 88 -5.55 -25.97 4.11
N LEU A 89 -6.83 -25.72 4.40
CA LEU A 89 -7.41 -24.38 4.32
C LEU A 89 -6.75 -23.43 5.34
N ALA A 90 -6.59 -23.86 6.58
CA ALA A 90 -5.91 -23.09 7.63
C ALA A 90 -4.44 -22.80 7.27
N ALA A 91 -3.72 -23.80 6.71
CA ALA A 91 -2.34 -23.61 6.25
C ALA A 91 -2.23 -22.62 5.10
N SER A 92 -3.16 -22.66 4.13
CA SER A 92 -3.17 -21.71 3.00
C SER A 92 -3.52 -20.28 3.45
N VAL A 93 -4.43 -20.11 4.40
CA VAL A 93 -4.76 -18.80 5.00
C VAL A 93 -3.57 -18.27 5.80
N ALA A 94 -2.91 -19.11 6.59
CA ALA A 94 -1.72 -18.72 7.36
C ALA A 94 -0.57 -18.32 6.43
N LEU A 95 -0.33 -19.08 5.35
CA LEU A 95 0.69 -18.76 4.35
C LEU A 95 0.35 -17.45 3.62
N ALA A 96 -0.89 -17.24 3.21
CA ALA A 96 -1.34 -16.01 2.58
C ALA A 96 -1.19 -14.80 3.53
N ALA A 97 -1.50 -14.96 4.82
CA ALA A 97 -1.30 -13.94 5.83
C ALA A 97 0.19 -13.61 6.06
N LEU A 98 1.06 -14.62 6.10
CA LEU A 98 2.52 -14.43 6.23
C LEU A 98 3.11 -13.73 5.01
N VAL A 99 2.76 -14.17 3.80
CA VAL A 99 3.23 -13.56 2.55
C VAL A 99 2.67 -12.15 2.40
N GLY A 100 1.37 -11.96 2.67
CA GLY A 100 0.71 -10.65 2.61
C GLY A 100 1.28 -9.67 3.63
N SER A 101 1.48 -10.10 4.88
CA SER A 101 2.08 -9.27 5.93
C SER A 101 3.55 -8.96 5.63
N GLY A 102 4.31 -9.95 5.12
CA GLY A 102 5.70 -9.77 4.71
C GLY A 102 5.83 -8.79 3.53
N ALA A 103 5.01 -8.94 2.50
CA ALA A 103 4.97 -8.04 1.36
C ALA A 103 4.55 -6.61 1.78
N THR A 104 3.55 -6.48 2.64
CA THR A 104 3.12 -5.19 3.20
C THR A 104 4.21 -4.56 4.06
N TYR A 105 4.89 -5.35 4.90
CA TYR A 105 6.01 -4.86 5.71
C TYR A 105 7.18 -4.39 4.85
N VAL A 106 7.49 -5.07 3.74
CA VAL A 106 8.56 -4.65 2.80
C VAL A 106 8.12 -3.43 1.99
N ALA A 107 6.87 -3.38 1.54
CA ALA A 107 6.34 -2.27 0.74
C ALA A 107 6.04 -1.00 1.55
N LEU A 108 5.57 -1.15 2.79
CA LEU A 108 5.24 -0.06 3.71
C LEU A 108 6.22 0.03 4.88
N GLY A 109 7.26 -0.81 4.89
CA GLY A 109 8.32 -0.74 5.89
C GLY A 109 8.90 0.67 5.95
N PRO A 110 9.35 1.11 7.14
CA PRO A 110 9.74 2.49 7.34
C PRO A 110 10.86 2.87 6.37
N GLN A 111 10.51 3.59 5.31
CA GLN A 111 11.47 4.31 4.47
C GLN A 111 11.97 5.52 5.27
N GLN A 112 12.50 5.25 6.48
CA GLN A 112 12.97 6.30 7.39
C GLN A 112 14.00 7.21 6.71
N GLY A 113 14.78 6.67 5.79
CA GLY A 113 15.73 7.47 5.01
C GLY A 113 15.06 8.40 3.99
N ALA A 114 13.99 7.96 3.32
CA ALA A 114 13.27 8.78 2.36
C ALA A 114 12.49 9.90 3.07
N SER A 115 11.80 9.60 4.18
CA SER A 115 11.07 10.61 4.96
C SER A 115 11.99 11.65 5.62
N VAL A 116 13.19 11.23 6.09
CA VAL A 116 14.18 12.15 6.61
C VAL A 116 14.76 13.00 5.49
N SER A 117 15.04 12.43 4.32
CA SER A 117 15.52 13.17 3.15
C SER A 117 14.57 14.28 2.74
N GLU A 118 13.29 13.98 2.64
CA GLU A 118 12.24 14.97 2.32
C GLU A 118 12.18 16.07 3.39
N ALA A 119 12.16 15.69 4.68
CA ALA A 119 12.09 16.65 5.78
C ALA A 119 13.28 17.63 5.79
N VAL A 120 14.50 17.14 5.56
CA VAL A 120 15.70 18.04 5.57
C VAL A 120 15.73 18.94 4.34
N VAL A 121 15.19 18.52 3.19
CA VAL A 121 15.04 19.38 2.00
C VAL A 121 13.98 20.44 2.26
N ASP A 122 12.81 20.07 2.78
CA ASP A 122 11.74 21.01 3.12
C ASP A 122 12.21 22.04 4.14
N ASP A 123 12.98 21.63 5.15
CA ASP A 123 13.56 22.53 6.15
C ASP A 123 14.61 23.47 5.53
N HIS A 124 15.41 22.97 4.59
CA HIS A 124 16.34 23.81 3.84
C HIS A 124 15.61 24.86 3.00
N ILE A 125 14.60 24.45 2.21
CA ILE A 125 13.79 25.36 1.39
C ILE A 125 13.09 26.40 2.25
N ARG A 126 12.50 25.99 3.37
CA ARG A 126 11.83 26.90 4.31
C ARG A 126 12.79 27.93 4.87
N ALA A 127 14.01 27.52 5.23
CA ALA A 127 15.03 28.42 5.72
C ALA A 127 15.49 29.42 4.64
N MET A 128 15.56 29.00 3.37
CA MET A 128 15.89 29.90 2.26
C MET A 128 14.80 30.95 2.00
N MET A 129 13.55 30.66 2.35
CA MET A 129 12.42 31.60 2.23
C MET A 129 12.31 32.53 3.44
N ALA A 130 12.97 32.22 4.56
CA ALA A 130 12.95 33.04 5.76
C ALA A 130 13.83 34.31 5.61
N PRO A 131 13.53 35.39 6.33
CA PRO A 131 14.39 36.57 6.36
C PRO A 131 15.85 36.28 6.80
N GLN A 132 16.01 35.24 7.62
CA GLN A 132 17.30 34.71 8.04
C GLN A 132 17.25 33.18 8.02
N PRO A 133 18.25 32.50 7.41
CA PRO A 133 18.26 31.04 7.28
C PRO A 133 18.81 30.33 8.55
N PHE A 134 19.01 31.02 9.64
CA PHE A 134 19.55 30.51 10.91
C PHE A 134 18.90 31.22 12.09
N ASP A 135 18.86 30.58 13.25
CA ASP A 135 18.34 31.12 14.50
C ASP A 135 19.48 31.85 15.29
N VAL A 136 20.71 31.38 15.14
CA VAL A 136 21.91 32.02 15.67
C VAL A 136 22.87 32.33 14.54
N ALA A 137 23.16 33.60 14.35
CA ALA A 137 24.13 34.07 13.38
C ALA A 137 25.52 34.10 14.04
N SER A 138 26.42 33.19 13.64
CA SER A 138 27.81 33.21 14.10
C SER A 138 28.69 32.36 13.18
N SER A 139 29.87 32.87 12.90
CA SER A 139 30.97 32.10 12.28
C SER A 139 31.83 31.37 13.32
N ASP A 140 31.59 31.64 14.62
CA ASP A 140 32.36 31.04 15.70
C ASP A 140 31.69 29.79 16.27
N LYS A 141 32.43 28.69 16.19
CA LYS A 141 32.00 27.40 16.77
C LYS A 141 31.76 27.48 18.28
N HIS A 142 32.49 28.34 19.00
CA HIS A 142 32.34 28.55 20.44
C HIS A 142 31.07 29.30 20.82
N THR A 143 30.39 29.88 19.85
CA THR A 143 29.06 30.50 19.99
C THR A 143 27.97 29.52 19.55
N VAL A 144 28.12 28.85 18.39
CA VAL A 144 27.11 28.00 17.81
C VAL A 144 26.93 26.69 18.59
N LYS A 145 28.03 26.02 19.00
CA LYS A 145 27.93 24.75 19.75
C LYS A 145 27.23 24.92 21.11
N PRO A 146 27.58 25.89 21.97
CA PRO A 146 26.86 26.12 23.23
C PRO A 146 25.42 26.57 23.05
N TRP A 147 25.10 27.27 21.94
CA TRP A 147 23.72 27.70 21.67
C TRP A 147 22.77 26.50 21.47
N PHE A 148 23.26 25.38 20.93
CA PHE A 148 22.48 24.15 20.82
C PHE A 148 22.27 23.45 22.17
N ASN A 149 23.19 23.65 23.15
CA ASN A 149 23.07 23.06 24.47
C ASN A 149 21.76 23.52 25.15
N GLY A 150 20.97 22.57 25.64
CA GLY A 150 19.68 22.84 26.28
C GLY A 150 18.50 23.01 25.31
N ARG A 151 18.74 23.03 24.00
CA ARG A 151 17.69 23.05 22.96
C ARG A 151 17.50 21.70 22.30
N ILE A 152 18.58 20.95 22.19
CA ILE A 152 18.59 19.60 21.62
C ILE A 152 19.33 18.66 22.58
N ALA A 153 19.04 17.37 22.46
CA ALA A 153 19.59 16.36 23.36
C ALA A 153 21.10 16.19 23.22
N GLU A 154 21.66 16.44 22.04
CA GLU A 154 23.09 16.26 21.75
C GLU A 154 23.51 17.25 20.67
N ALA A 155 24.41 18.14 20.99
CA ALA A 155 24.94 19.13 20.05
C ALA A 155 25.86 18.45 19.01
N PRO A 156 25.72 18.77 17.73
CA PRO A 156 26.55 18.17 16.69
C PRO A 156 28.00 18.72 16.78
N ARG A 157 28.91 18.04 16.07
CA ARG A 157 30.23 18.60 15.80
C ARG A 157 30.05 19.91 15.02
N VAL A 158 30.64 20.99 15.50
CA VAL A 158 30.69 22.26 14.80
C VAL A 158 32.13 22.48 14.35
N ILE A 159 32.34 22.56 13.05
CA ILE A 159 33.68 22.67 12.44
C ILE A 159 33.72 23.95 11.64
N ASP A 160 34.79 24.73 11.82
CA ASP A 160 35.07 25.86 10.97
C ASP A 160 35.82 25.39 9.72
N LEU A 161 35.21 25.61 8.55
CA LEU A 161 35.76 25.30 7.23
C LEU A 161 35.96 26.59 6.41
N ALA A 162 36.16 27.73 7.05
CA ALA A 162 36.34 29.01 6.35
C ALA A 162 37.57 29.02 5.45
N GLN A 163 38.63 28.33 5.84
CA GLN A 163 39.86 28.21 5.03
C GLN A 163 39.68 27.30 3.81
N ASP A 164 38.62 26.52 3.79
CA ASP A 164 38.28 25.58 2.73
C ASP A 164 37.12 26.09 1.83
N ASP A 165 36.85 27.39 1.84
CA ASP A 165 35.76 28.03 1.11
C ASP A 165 34.32 27.66 1.58
N PHE A 166 34.20 27.11 2.80
CA PHE A 166 32.90 26.76 3.41
C PHE A 166 32.75 27.42 4.80
N PRO A 167 32.72 28.77 4.91
CA PRO A 167 32.55 29.41 6.20
C PRO A 167 31.24 29.06 6.86
N LEU A 168 31.26 28.74 8.16
CA LEU A 168 30.10 28.64 8.99
C LEU A 168 29.43 30.02 9.09
N VAL A 169 28.11 30.09 8.91
CA VAL A 169 27.33 31.33 9.01
C VAL A 169 26.31 31.32 10.14
N GLY A 170 26.00 30.16 10.68
CA GLY A 170 25.11 30.05 11.82
C GLY A 170 24.58 28.65 12.07
N GLY A 171 23.59 28.58 12.94
CA GLY A 171 22.86 27.35 13.24
C GLY A 171 21.39 27.60 13.49
N ARG A 172 20.59 26.56 13.33
CA ARG A 172 19.15 26.56 13.64
C ARG A 172 18.70 25.21 14.18
N VAL A 173 17.53 25.17 14.80
CA VAL A 173 16.88 23.93 15.21
C VAL A 173 15.74 23.64 14.24
N ASP A 174 15.84 22.51 13.54
CA ASP A 174 14.83 21.98 12.67
C ASP A 174 14.07 20.83 13.38
N VAL A 175 12.97 20.36 12.79
CA VAL A 175 12.20 19.23 13.32
C VAL A 175 12.21 18.08 12.32
N VAL A 176 13.00 17.07 12.61
CA VAL A 176 13.12 15.87 11.76
C VAL A 176 12.59 14.68 12.53
N ASP A 177 11.70 13.92 11.90
CA ASP A 177 11.03 12.75 12.51
C ASP A 177 10.41 13.08 13.89
N ARG A 178 9.72 14.23 13.98
CA ARG A 178 9.07 14.75 15.20
C ARG A 178 10.02 15.04 16.37
N ALA A 179 11.30 15.08 16.13
CA ALA A 179 12.30 15.40 17.13
C ALA A 179 13.11 16.63 16.71
N PRO A 180 13.57 17.47 17.66
CA PRO A 180 14.44 18.59 17.35
C PRO A 180 15.80 18.07 16.87
N ALA A 181 16.24 18.60 15.74
CA ALA A 181 17.53 18.30 15.10
C ALA A 181 18.35 19.58 14.94
N ALA A 182 19.65 19.48 15.12
CA ALA A 182 20.55 20.61 14.89
C ALA A 182 20.86 20.72 13.41
N THR A 183 20.78 21.92 12.86
CA THR A 183 21.23 22.22 11.51
C THR A 183 22.28 23.33 11.55
N LEU A 184 23.46 23.01 11.07
CA LEU A 184 24.53 23.97 10.83
C LEU A 184 24.36 24.53 9.42
N VAL A 185 24.57 25.86 9.29
CA VAL A 185 24.47 26.53 8.01
C VAL A 185 25.84 27.00 7.60
N TYR A 186 26.33 26.48 6.48
CA TYR A 186 27.57 26.90 5.84
C TYR A 186 27.25 27.67 4.56
N ARG A 187 28.20 28.39 4.05
CA ARG A 187 28.10 29.11 2.80
C ARG A 187 29.19 28.67 1.84
N HIS A 188 28.85 28.48 0.60
CA HIS A 188 29.78 28.32 -0.48
C HIS A 188 29.43 29.33 -1.58
N ARG A 189 30.29 30.31 -1.80
CA ARG A 189 30.00 31.43 -2.72
C ARG A 189 28.69 32.14 -2.37
N LYS A 190 27.66 32.00 -3.22
CA LYS A 190 26.31 32.57 -3.02
C LYS A 190 25.28 31.57 -2.47
N HIS A 191 25.68 30.31 -2.35
CA HIS A 191 24.80 29.21 -1.96
C HIS A 191 24.96 28.87 -0.49
N LEU A 192 23.91 28.40 0.12
CA LEU A 192 23.93 27.88 1.48
C LEU A 192 23.91 26.35 1.48
N ILE A 193 24.64 25.77 2.40
CA ILE A 193 24.65 24.33 2.68
C ILE A 193 24.08 24.15 4.08
N SER A 194 22.94 23.42 4.16
CA SER A 194 22.38 22.99 5.45
C SER A 194 22.95 21.63 5.81
N LEU A 195 23.58 21.50 6.95
CA LEU A 195 24.07 20.24 7.51
C LEU A 195 23.25 19.89 8.74
N THR A 196 22.27 19.04 8.57
CA THR A 196 21.38 18.57 9.64
C THR A 196 21.95 17.32 10.30
N ALA A 197 22.03 17.34 11.62
CA ALA A 197 22.51 16.24 12.45
C ALA A 197 21.35 15.63 13.23
N VAL A 198 21.08 14.36 12.99
CA VAL A 198 19.99 13.59 13.62
C VAL A 198 20.60 12.46 14.45
N PRO A 199 20.22 12.29 15.72
CA PRO A 199 20.69 11.17 16.53
C PRO A 199 20.37 9.82 15.86
N ALA A 200 21.37 8.98 15.66
CA ALA A 200 21.26 7.68 15.00
C ALA A 200 21.70 6.54 15.92
N ARG A 201 21.23 6.56 17.17
CA ARG A 201 21.63 5.59 18.21
C ARG A 201 21.44 4.15 17.73
N GLY A 202 22.47 3.34 17.87
CA GLY A 202 22.46 1.93 17.48
C GLY A 202 22.66 1.67 15.98
N ARG A 203 22.84 2.71 15.15
CA ARG A 203 23.21 2.54 13.74
C ARG A 203 24.73 2.48 13.60
N ALA A 204 25.20 1.57 12.74
CA ALA A 204 26.62 1.51 12.38
C ALA A 204 27.02 2.73 11.55
N ASN A 205 28.31 3.08 11.62
CA ASN A 205 28.87 4.09 10.73
C ASN A 205 28.65 3.70 9.26
N ALA A 206 28.24 4.64 8.45
CA ALA A 206 27.96 4.45 7.03
C ALA A 206 28.70 5.48 6.17
N ALA A 207 29.20 5.03 5.04
CA ALA A 207 29.83 5.90 4.06
C ALA A 207 28.83 6.90 3.47
N PRO A 208 29.28 8.06 2.94
CA PRO A 208 28.44 9.02 2.26
C PRO A 208 27.69 8.42 1.09
N VAL A 209 26.36 8.62 1.05
CA VAL A 209 25.47 8.24 -0.02
C VAL A 209 24.89 9.50 -0.63
N ARG A 210 24.89 9.57 -1.95
CA ARG A 210 24.36 10.70 -2.74
C ARG A 210 22.89 10.50 -3.03
N GLY A 211 22.17 11.60 -3.06
CA GLY A 211 20.77 11.68 -3.47
C GLY A 211 20.48 13.04 -4.06
N GLY A 212 19.25 13.24 -4.46
CA GLY A 212 18.75 14.54 -4.91
C GLY A 212 17.23 14.55 -4.86
N SER A 213 16.66 15.72 -4.56
CA SER A 213 15.21 15.96 -4.58
C SER A 213 14.99 17.44 -4.89
N ASP A 214 13.99 17.69 -5.74
CA ASP A 214 13.50 19.05 -6.07
C ASP A 214 14.56 20.05 -6.52
N GLY A 215 15.62 19.58 -7.21
CA GLY A 215 16.72 20.38 -7.67
C GLY A 215 17.84 20.61 -6.65
N TYR A 216 17.73 20.05 -5.45
CA TYR A 216 18.76 20.06 -4.42
C TYR A 216 19.58 18.78 -4.44
N ASN A 217 20.89 18.90 -4.25
CA ASN A 217 21.78 17.80 -4.02
C ASN A 217 21.81 17.45 -2.53
N ILE A 218 21.85 16.16 -2.23
CA ILE A 218 21.83 15.62 -0.88
C ILE A 218 23.00 14.66 -0.73
N VAL A 219 23.73 14.76 0.37
CA VAL A 219 24.70 13.73 0.77
C VAL A 219 24.43 13.38 2.24
N HIS A 220 24.23 12.10 2.52
CA HIS A 220 24.01 11.65 3.89
C HIS A 220 24.98 10.54 4.29
N TRP A 221 25.35 10.51 5.57
CA TRP A 221 26.21 9.47 6.15
C TRP A 221 25.92 9.33 7.65
N THR A 222 26.45 8.28 8.25
CA THR A 222 26.39 8.09 9.72
C THR A 222 27.81 8.00 10.28
N ASP A 223 28.07 8.75 11.32
CA ASP A 223 29.35 8.73 12.01
C ASP A 223 29.16 9.04 13.50
N GLY A 224 29.79 8.21 14.37
CA GLY A 224 29.74 8.39 15.82
C GLY A 224 28.35 8.39 16.43
N GLY A 225 27.40 7.63 15.86
CA GLY A 225 26.01 7.59 16.34
C GLY A 225 25.13 8.76 15.91
N VAL A 226 25.63 9.60 14.98
CA VAL A 226 24.90 10.72 14.39
C VAL A 226 24.75 10.50 12.89
N ALA A 227 23.53 10.64 12.37
CA ALA A 227 23.26 10.70 10.94
C ALA A 227 23.32 12.17 10.49
N TYR A 228 24.16 12.44 9.53
CA TYR A 228 24.33 13.76 8.93
C TYR A 228 23.69 13.82 7.56
N TRP A 229 23.06 14.95 7.26
CA TRP A 229 22.39 15.22 5.99
C TRP A 229 22.83 16.61 5.50
N ALA A 230 23.65 16.63 4.45
CA ALA A 230 24.06 17.87 3.78
C ALA A 230 23.13 18.12 2.59
N VAL A 231 22.50 19.28 2.54
CA VAL A 231 21.55 19.69 1.50
C VAL A 231 21.95 21.04 0.95
N SER A 232 21.99 21.19 -0.37
CA SER A 232 22.25 22.46 -1.05
C SER A 232 21.88 22.39 -2.54
N ASP A 233 21.74 23.55 -3.16
CA ASP A 233 21.64 23.77 -4.61
C ASP A 233 23.00 23.92 -5.31
N VAL A 234 24.13 23.79 -4.59
CA VAL A 234 25.49 23.78 -5.19
C VAL A 234 25.67 22.56 -6.10
N ALA A 235 26.64 22.59 -7.00
CA ALA A 235 27.00 21.44 -7.81
C ALA A 235 27.33 20.23 -6.92
N ALA A 236 26.95 19.01 -7.35
CA ALA A 236 27.15 17.79 -6.57
C ALA A 236 28.60 17.59 -6.11
N GLY A 237 29.57 17.93 -6.95
CA GLY A 237 31.00 17.84 -6.60
C GLY A 237 31.42 18.81 -5.48
N ASP A 238 30.84 20.01 -5.46
CA ASP A 238 31.14 21.01 -4.41
C ASP A 238 30.53 20.55 -3.06
N LEU A 239 29.34 19.94 -3.08
CA LEU A 239 28.75 19.39 -1.87
C LEU A 239 29.53 18.18 -1.34
N GLU A 240 30.06 17.37 -2.21
CA GLU A 240 30.92 16.23 -1.84
C GLU A 240 32.25 16.70 -1.23
N ASP A 241 32.86 17.71 -1.82
CA ASP A 241 34.08 18.32 -1.28
C ASP A 241 33.84 18.87 0.13
N PHE A 242 32.75 19.59 0.34
CA PHE A 242 32.28 20.00 1.67
C PHE A 242 32.20 18.83 2.65
N VAL A 243 31.53 17.75 2.26
CA VAL A 243 31.33 16.57 3.12
C VAL A 243 32.67 15.89 3.44
N GLN A 244 33.57 15.78 2.46
CA GLN A 244 34.88 15.20 2.69
C GLN A 244 35.68 16.01 3.69
N LYS A 245 35.72 17.34 3.54
CA LYS A 245 36.42 18.26 4.44
C LYS A 245 35.81 18.22 5.83
N PHE A 246 34.49 18.26 5.95
CA PHE A 246 33.81 18.14 7.24
C PHE A 246 34.14 16.85 7.98
N ARG A 247 34.17 15.71 7.25
CA ARG A 247 34.48 14.40 7.82
C ARG A 247 35.96 14.25 8.20
N ALA A 248 36.83 14.81 7.41
CA ALA A 248 38.30 14.75 7.64
C ALA A 248 38.77 15.65 8.79
N ALA A 249 38.00 16.70 9.11
CA ALA A 249 38.37 17.62 10.18
C ALA A 249 38.40 16.89 11.53
N PRO A 250 39.42 17.15 12.36
CA PRO A 250 39.54 16.53 13.67
C PRO A 250 38.33 16.90 14.55
N ALA A 251 37.84 15.94 15.31
CA ALA A 251 36.87 16.20 16.36
C ALA A 251 37.61 16.92 17.50
N GLU A 252 37.54 18.25 17.52
CA GLU A 252 38.04 18.97 18.69
C GLU A 252 37.12 18.68 19.90
N GLN A 253 37.73 18.26 20.97
CA GLN A 253 37.13 18.00 22.28
C GLN A 253 36.59 19.28 22.93
#